data_39683cf1a907d570fa99982a83007739
#
_entry.id   39683cf1a907d570fa99982a83007739
#
_cell.length_a   1.000
_cell.length_b   1.000
_cell.length_c   1.000
_cell.angle_alpha   90.00
_cell.angle_beta   90.00
_cell.angle_gamma   90.00
#
_symmetry.space_group_name_H-M   'P 1'
#
loop_
_entity.id
_entity.type
_entity.pdbx_description
1 polymer ?
#
loop_
_entity_poly.entity_id
_entity_poly.type
_entity_poly.pdbx_seq_one_letter_code
_entity_poly.pdbx_strand_id
1 'polypeptide(L)'
;MMKGIIEARQLSTGYGKKIVLKDQNIVIPKNKITVILGPNGCGKSTMLKTMARVLPLKDGKIILDGKDLKTMKTAEIAQKIGFLSQILNTPEGISVYELVSYDRYPYKRISSTKEDQKIIEWALKETQTFEIKDMLVHDLSGGQKQRVWIAMVLAQQTNTILLDEPTTYLDIGHQLEVLELLSKLNKEEQQTIVMVLHDINHASRYSDWIIAMKEGKVFKEGSPKDIITSEVIQELYGVKTQIIFDKEHNCPVCFSYDL
;
A
#
# COMPACT_ATOMS: atom_id res chain seq x y z
N MET A 1 -23.39 -2.08 6.48
CA MET A 1 -22.30 -2.64 5.62
C MET A 1 -21.30 -1.53 5.34
N MET A 2 -20.01 -1.75 5.58
CA MET A 2 -18.97 -0.80 5.16
C MET A 2 -18.99 -0.66 3.64
N LYS A 3 -18.94 0.58 3.14
CA LYS A 3 -18.86 0.86 1.70
C LYS A 3 -17.42 0.60 1.25
N GLY A 4 -17.19 -0.48 0.50
CA GLY A 4 -15.88 -0.82 -0.06
C GLY A 4 -15.56 0.05 -1.27
N ILE A 5 -14.28 0.41 -1.43
CA ILE A 5 -13.76 1.02 -2.66
C ILE A 5 -13.26 -0.06 -3.62
N ILE A 6 -12.65 -1.13 -3.08
CA ILE A 6 -12.27 -2.33 -3.81
C ILE A 6 -12.97 -3.52 -3.16
N GLU A 7 -13.66 -4.32 -3.96
CA GLU A 7 -14.29 -5.55 -3.54
C GLU A 7 -13.78 -6.69 -4.41
N ALA A 8 -13.11 -7.67 -3.82
CA ALA A 8 -12.77 -8.93 -4.47
C ALA A 8 -13.81 -9.98 -4.10
N ARG A 9 -14.35 -10.68 -5.09
CA ARG A 9 -15.34 -11.73 -4.91
C ARG A 9 -14.85 -13.01 -5.56
N GLN A 10 -14.70 -14.07 -4.78
CA GLN A 10 -14.18 -15.39 -5.18
C GLN A 10 -12.83 -15.29 -5.90
N LEU A 11 -11.99 -14.34 -5.47
CA LEU A 11 -10.70 -14.03 -6.10
C LEU A 11 -9.78 -15.22 -6.05
N SER A 12 -9.34 -15.69 -7.21
CA SER A 12 -8.29 -16.69 -7.36
C SER A 12 -7.20 -16.15 -8.29
N THR A 13 -5.94 -16.23 -7.87
CA THR A 13 -4.80 -15.69 -8.61
C THR A 13 -3.49 -16.40 -8.26
N GLY A 14 -2.44 -16.16 -9.04
CA GLY A 14 -1.10 -16.72 -8.84
C GLY A 14 -0.25 -16.65 -10.11
N TYR A 15 0.91 -17.26 -10.08
CA TYR A 15 1.92 -17.17 -11.13
C TYR A 15 1.97 -18.46 -11.97
N GLY A 16 1.95 -18.34 -13.30
CA GLY A 16 1.94 -19.49 -14.19
C GLY A 16 0.82 -20.47 -13.82
N LYS A 17 1.16 -21.73 -13.54
CA LYS A 17 0.20 -22.75 -13.08
C LYS A 17 -0.04 -22.75 -11.58
N LYS A 18 0.83 -22.09 -10.77
CA LYS A 18 0.70 -22.06 -9.31
C LYS A 18 -0.40 -21.10 -8.89
N ILE A 19 -1.39 -21.59 -8.16
CA ILE A 19 -2.39 -20.77 -7.47
C ILE A 19 -1.80 -20.35 -6.12
N VAL A 20 -1.83 -19.04 -5.81
CA VAL A 20 -1.35 -18.47 -4.54
C VAL A 20 -2.54 -18.10 -3.64
N LEU A 21 -3.55 -17.49 -4.22
CA LEU A 21 -4.81 -17.16 -3.55
C LEU A 21 -5.93 -17.93 -4.23
N LYS A 22 -6.84 -18.53 -3.45
CA LYS A 22 -7.96 -19.29 -3.98
C LYS A 22 -9.24 -18.87 -3.26
N ASP A 23 -10.26 -18.49 -4.03
CA ASP A 23 -11.64 -18.20 -3.58
C ASP A 23 -11.69 -17.20 -2.41
N GLN A 24 -11.00 -16.04 -2.54
CA GLN A 24 -10.96 -15.03 -1.49
C GLN A 24 -12.05 -13.98 -1.71
N ASN A 25 -12.73 -13.61 -0.61
CA ASN A 25 -13.66 -12.49 -0.58
C ASN A 25 -13.08 -11.41 0.33
N ILE A 26 -12.90 -10.20 -0.19
CA ILE A 26 -12.15 -9.12 0.48
C ILE A 26 -12.84 -7.80 0.18
N VAL A 27 -13.00 -6.96 1.20
CA VAL A 27 -13.52 -5.61 1.07
C VAL A 27 -12.49 -4.62 1.62
N ILE A 28 -12.04 -3.70 0.79
CA ILE A 28 -11.19 -2.59 1.22
C ILE A 28 -12.10 -1.39 1.55
N PRO A 29 -12.14 -0.95 2.82
CA PRO A 29 -12.94 0.21 3.22
C PRO A 29 -12.47 1.49 2.54
N LYS A 30 -13.43 2.32 2.09
CA LYS A 30 -13.12 3.61 1.47
C LYS A 30 -12.64 4.61 2.52
N ASN A 31 -11.67 5.48 2.14
CA ASN A 31 -11.11 6.55 2.95
C ASN A 31 -10.48 6.06 4.27
N LYS A 32 -9.93 4.85 4.26
CA LYS A 32 -9.30 4.20 5.39
C LYS A 32 -7.90 3.71 5.04
N ILE A 33 -7.07 3.57 6.05
CA ILE A 33 -5.80 2.87 5.94
C ILE A 33 -6.05 1.40 6.26
N THR A 34 -5.86 0.53 5.26
CA THR A 34 -5.92 -0.92 5.41
C THR A 34 -4.51 -1.50 5.37
N VAL A 35 -4.14 -2.28 6.37
CA VAL A 35 -2.86 -3.02 6.38
C VAL A 35 -3.10 -4.49 6.11
N ILE A 36 -2.32 -5.07 5.20
CA ILE A 36 -2.26 -6.51 4.96
C ILE A 36 -1.10 -7.08 5.77
N LEU A 37 -1.41 -7.95 6.73
CA LEU A 37 -0.47 -8.54 7.66
C LEU A 37 -0.41 -10.07 7.49
N GLY A 38 0.71 -10.70 7.83
CA GLY A 38 0.87 -12.16 7.81
C GLY A 38 2.29 -12.63 7.49
N PRO A 39 2.59 -13.92 7.63
CA PRO A 39 3.90 -14.51 7.38
C PRO A 39 4.41 -14.27 5.96
N ASN A 40 5.72 -14.39 5.77
CA ASN A 40 6.32 -14.34 4.43
C ASN A 40 5.78 -15.47 3.55
N GLY A 41 5.53 -15.15 2.28
CA GLY A 41 5.01 -16.12 1.30
C GLY A 41 3.51 -16.45 1.43
N CYS A 42 2.75 -15.86 2.36
CA CYS A 42 1.31 -16.12 2.51
C CYS A 42 0.43 -15.47 1.42
N GLY A 43 1.00 -14.65 0.50
CA GLY A 43 0.27 -14.11 -0.64
C GLY A 43 -0.09 -12.63 -0.56
N LYS A 44 0.41 -11.85 0.40
CA LYS A 44 0.13 -10.41 0.59
C LYS A 44 0.37 -9.58 -0.67
N SER A 45 1.62 -9.61 -1.19
CA SER A 45 1.99 -8.89 -2.42
C SER A 45 1.23 -9.40 -3.65
N THR A 46 0.91 -10.70 -3.69
CA THR A 46 0.10 -11.29 -4.76
C THR A 46 -1.31 -10.70 -4.77
N MET A 47 -1.94 -10.58 -3.60
CA MET A 47 -3.25 -9.95 -3.44
C MET A 47 -3.20 -8.49 -3.89
N LEU A 48 -2.23 -7.73 -3.39
CA LEU A 48 -2.10 -6.31 -3.70
C LEU A 48 -1.90 -6.08 -5.22
N LYS A 49 -0.99 -6.85 -5.85
CA LYS A 49 -0.74 -6.80 -7.30
C LYS A 49 -1.98 -7.16 -8.14
N THR A 50 -2.79 -8.09 -7.65
CA THR A 50 -4.03 -8.47 -8.34
C THR A 50 -5.09 -7.37 -8.23
N MET A 51 -5.21 -6.73 -7.06
CA MET A 51 -6.09 -5.56 -6.88
C MET A 51 -5.69 -4.38 -7.77
N ALA A 52 -4.38 -4.18 -8.00
CA ALA A 52 -3.87 -3.17 -8.91
C ALA A 52 -3.97 -3.56 -10.41
N ARG A 53 -4.44 -4.76 -10.73
CA ARG A 53 -4.40 -5.36 -12.07
C ARG A 53 -2.99 -5.47 -12.68
N VAL A 54 -1.95 -5.46 -11.85
CA VAL A 54 -0.56 -5.77 -12.25
C VAL A 54 -0.39 -7.27 -12.45
N LEU A 55 -1.05 -8.08 -11.60
CA LEU A 55 -1.13 -9.53 -11.77
C LEU A 55 -2.52 -9.92 -12.28
N PRO A 56 -2.62 -10.75 -13.34
CA PRO A 56 -3.91 -11.14 -13.88
C PRO A 56 -4.72 -12.01 -12.89
N LEU A 57 -6.02 -11.72 -12.82
CA LEU A 57 -6.98 -12.54 -12.12
C LEU A 57 -7.19 -13.85 -12.90
N LYS A 58 -7.18 -14.99 -12.21
CA LYS A 58 -7.45 -16.30 -12.83
C LYS A 58 -8.92 -16.69 -12.76
N ASP A 59 -9.57 -16.36 -11.63
CA ASP A 59 -11.01 -16.61 -11.43
C ASP A 59 -11.59 -15.58 -10.45
N GLY A 60 -12.92 -15.43 -10.46
CA GLY A 60 -13.63 -14.44 -9.67
C GLY A 60 -13.69 -13.07 -10.33
N LYS A 61 -13.89 -12.03 -9.53
CA LYS A 61 -13.95 -10.63 -9.99
C LYS A 61 -13.45 -9.65 -8.95
N ILE A 62 -12.97 -8.51 -9.43
CA ILE A 62 -12.61 -7.35 -8.60
C ILE A 62 -13.45 -6.17 -9.05
N ILE A 63 -14.13 -5.53 -8.13
CA ILE A 63 -14.94 -4.35 -8.33
C ILE A 63 -14.21 -3.15 -7.74
N LEU A 64 -13.94 -2.14 -8.54
CA LEU A 64 -13.35 -0.87 -8.15
C LEU A 64 -14.40 0.23 -8.28
N ASP A 65 -14.76 0.87 -7.18
CA ASP A 65 -15.76 1.96 -7.16
C ASP A 65 -17.05 1.59 -7.91
N GLY A 66 -17.54 0.36 -7.67
CA GLY A 66 -18.76 -0.18 -8.27
C GLY A 66 -18.63 -0.73 -9.69
N LYS A 67 -17.47 -0.62 -10.36
CA LYS A 67 -17.22 -1.15 -11.71
C LYS A 67 -16.32 -2.38 -11.68
N ASP A 68 -16.61 -3.38 -12.51
CA ASP A 68 -15.73 -4.54 -12.67
C ASP A 68 -14.40 -4.11 -13.32
N LEU A 69 -13.30 -4.36 -12.63
CA LEU A 69 -11.94 -4.00 -13.05
C LEU A 69 -11.56 -4.59 -14.42
N LYS A 70 -12.13 -5.75 -14.77
CA LYS A 70 -11.90 -6.42 -16.06
C LYS A 70 -12.44 -5.61 -17.24
N THR A 71 -13.49 -4.83 -17.03
CA THR A 71 -14.14 -4.02 -18.08
C THR A 71 -13.52 -2.63 -18.25
N MET A 72 -12.65 -2.21 -17.32
CA MET A 72 -12.03 -0.89 -17.33
C MET A 72 -10.79 -0.85 -18.22
N LYS A 73 -10.55 0.29 -18.89
CA LYS A 73 -9.30 0.55 -19.63
C LYS A 73 -8.14 0.74 -18.64
N THR A 74 -6.91 0.38 -19.07
CA THR A 74 -5.72 0.52 -18.22
C THR A 74 -5.50 1.97 -17.75
N ALA A 75 -5.68 2.95 -18.62
CA ALA A 75 -5.59 4.37 -18.25
C ALA A 75 -6.65 4.78 -17.21
N GLU A 76 -7.88 4.26 -17.29
CA GLU A 76 -8.94 4.53 -16.32
C GLU A 76 -8.59 3.96 -14.92
N ILE A 77 -7.97 2.78 -14.88
CA ILE A 77 -7.50 2.19 -13.61
C ILE A 77 -6.35 3.02 -13.06
N ALA A 78 -5.37 3.39 -13.90
CA ALA A 78 -4.24 4.20 -13.49
C ALA A 78 -4.64 5.62 -13.00
N GLN A 79 -5.80 6.13 -13.38
CA GLN A 79 -6.38 7.36 -12.83
C GLN A 79 -7.10 7.16 -11.48
N LYS A 80 -7.30 5.92 -11.03
CA LYS A 80 -8.01 5.58 -9.79
C LYS A 80 -7.14 4.89 -8.74
N ILE A 81 -6.12 4.16 -9.17
CA ILE A 81 -5.21 3.39 -8.30
C ILE A 81 -3.77 3.79 -8.61
N GLY A 82 -3.07 4.33 -7.61
CA GLY A 82 -1.62 4.40 -7.54
C GLY A 82 -1.06 3.10 -6.97
N PHE A 83 0.01 2.60 -7.55
CA PHE A 83 0.61 1.35 -7.09
C PHE A 83 2.12 1.46 -6.95
N LEU A 84 2.65 1.20 -5.76
CA LEU A 84 4.08 1.08 -5.48
C LEU A 84 4.46 -0.38 -5.26
N SER A 85 5.36 -0.89 -6.10
CA SER A 85 5.90 -2.25 -5.98
C SER A 85 7.05 -2.29 -4.96
N GLN A 86 7.25 -3.43 -4.31
CA GLN A 86 8.38 -3.70 -3.44
C GLN A 86 9.73 -3.56 -4.17
N ILE A 87 9.81 -4.04 -5.41
CA ILE A 87 11.02 -3.96 -6.24
C ILE A 87 10.91 -2.73 -7.14
N LEU A 88 11.79 -1.78 -6.92
CA LEU A 88 11.85 -0.50 -7.60
C LEU A 88 13.06 -0.47 -8.53
N ASN A 89 12.83 -0.70 -9.82
CA ASN A 89 13.86 -0.60 -10.85
C ASN A 89 13.93 0.86 -11.33
N THR A 90 15.00 1.55 -11.00
CA THR A 90 15.24 2.91 -11.45
C THR A 90 16.05 2.86 -12.75
N PRO A 91 15.59 3.50 -13.85
CA PRO A 91 16.39 3.69 -15.03
C PRO A 91 17.67 4.47 -14.72
N GLU A 92 18.77 4.15 -15.39
CA GLU A 92 20.02 4.91 -15.24
C GLU A 92 19.88 6.33 -15.80
N GLY A 93 20.53 7.30 -15.14
CA GLY A 93 20.59 8.68 -15.62
C GLY A 93 19.30 9.49 -15.47
N ILE A 94 18.31 9.00 -14.74
CA ILE A 94 17.04 9.72 -14.51
C ILE A 94 17.14 10.60 -13.25
N SER A 95 16.68 11.85 -13.34
CA SER A 95 16.53 12.74 -12.21
C SER A 95 15.29 12.42 -11.38
N VAL A 96 15.25 12.91 -10.14
CA VAL A 96 14.08 12.80 -9.26
C VAL A 96 12.84 13.40 -9.92
N TYR A 97 12.97 14.60 -10.50
CA TYR A 97 11.85 15.27 -11.18
C TYR A 97 11.30 14.44 -12.35
N GLU A 98 12.20 13.91 -13.18
CA GLU A 98 11.80 13.07 -14.33
C GLU A 98 11.10 11.79 -13.87
N LEU A 99 11.61 11.11 -12.83
CA LEU A 99 10.98 9.90 -12.30
C LEU A 99 9.56 10.21 -11.82
N VAL A 100 9.37 11.25 -11.01
CA VAL A 100 8.05 11.63 -10.49
C VAL A 100 7.10 12.04 -11.61
N SER A 101 7.62 12.62 -12.71
CA SER A 101 6.80 13.00 -13.86
C SER A 101 6.19 11.82 -14.61
N TYR A 102 6.76 10.61 -14.52
CA TYR A 102 6.25 9.45 -15.24
C TYR A 102 4.82 9.07 -14.84
N ASP A 103 4.44 9.25 -13.59
CA ASP A 103 3.09 8.91 -13.13
C ASP A 103 2.03 9.95 -13.56
N ARG A 104 2.45 11.03 -14.25
CA ARG A 104 1.53 11.92 -14.98
C ARG A 104 1.15 11.41 -16.36
N TYR A 105 1.78 10.33 -16.87
CA TYR A 105 1.47 9.77 -18.18
C TYR A 105 -0.01 9.44 -18.43
N PRO A 106 -0.79 8.88 -17.47
CA PRO A 106 -2.22 8.64 -17.65
C PRO A 106 -3.04 9.89 -17.95
N TYR A 107 -2.51 11.07 -17.67
CA TYR A 107 -3.16 12.37 -17.82
C TYR A 107 -2.68 13.18 -19.04
N LYS A 108 -1.67 12.69 -19.77
CA LYS A 108 -1.00 13.40 -20.88
C LYS A 108 -1.95 14.02 -21.94
N ARG A 109 -3.19 13.51 -22.08
CA ARG A 109 -4.19 14.02 -23.01
C ARG A 109 -5.25 14.92 -22.36
N ILE A 110 -5.20 15.09 -21.04
CA ILE A 110 -6.27 15.71 -20.25
C ILE A 110 -5.72 16.92 -19.49
N SER A 111 -4.50 16.81 -18.98
CA SER A 111 -3.82 17.84 -18.17
C SER A 111 -2.91 18.73 -19.03
N SER A 112 -2.73 19.98 -18.61
CA SER A 112 -1.75 20.88 -19.21
C SER A 112 -0.36 20.69 -18.57
N THR A 113 0.72 21.05 -19.31
CA THR A 113 2.09 20.99 -18.77
C THR A 113 2.27 21.81 -17.49
N LYS A 114 1.60 22.98 -17.39
CA LYS A 114 1.65 23.81 -16.19
C LYS A 114 0.95 23.19 -14.98
N GLU A 115 -0.12 22.46 -15.21
CA GLU A 115 -0.86 21.75 -14.17
C GLU A 115 -0.04 20.55 -13.67
N ASP A 116 0.52 19.78 -14.59
CA ASP A 116 1.39 18.65 -14.23
C ASP A 116 2.62 19.11 -13.43
N GLN A 117 3.26 20.25 -13.79
CA GLN A 117 4.34 20.81 -13.02
C GLN A 117 3.95 21.13 -11.57
N LYS A 118 2.78 21.77 -11.36
CA LYS A 118 2.29 22.08 -10.01
C LYS A 118 2.06 20.82 -9.17
N ILE A 119 1.52 19.78 -9.79
CA ILE A 119 1.24 18.51 -9.13
C ILE A 119 2.55 17.79 -8.75
N ILE A 120 3.52 17.75 -9.66
CA ILE A 120 4.84 17.17 -9.41
C ILE A 120 5.54 17.92 -8.26
N GLU A 121 5.55 19.26 -8.32
CA GLU A 121 6.15 20.08 -7.26
C GLU A 121 5.45 19.89 -5.90
N TRP A 122 4.13 19.78 -5.89
CA TRP A 122 3.37 19.45 -4.69
C TRP A 122 3.79 18.09 -4.12
N ALA A 123 3.81 17.04 -4.94
CA ALA A 123 4.20 15.71 -4.50
C ALA A 123 5.62 15.67 -3.94
N LEU A 124 6.58 16.38 -4.58
CA LEU A 124 7.95 16.50 -4.12
C LEU A 124 8.05 17.25 -2.77
N LYS A 125 7.24 18.29 -2.56
CA LYS A 125 7.19 19.02 -1.28
C LYS A 125 6.59 18.17 -0.17
N GLU A 126 5.46 17.48 -0.41
CA GLU A 126 4.84 16.59 0.58
C GLU A 126 5.78 15.47 1.04
N THR A 127 6.62 14.97 0.16
CA THR A 127 7.60 13.92 0.48
C THR A 127 8.98 14.46 0.91
N GLN A 128 9.12 15.78 1.06
CA GLN A 128 10.39 16.44 1.43
C GLN A 128 11.56 16.10 0.47
N THR A 129 11.26 15.95 -0.82
CA THR A 129 12.26 15.64 -1.86
C THR A 129 12.45 16.76 -2.88
N PHE A 130 11.79 17.90 -2.69
CA PHE A 130 11.85 19.01 -3.63
C PHE A 130 13.26 19.56 -3.83
N GLU A 131 14.05 19.68 -2.76
CA GLU A 131 15.43 20.23 -2.81
C GLU A 131 16.42 19.33 -3.57
N ILE A 132 16.05 18.05 -3.73
CA ILE A 132 16.88 17.07 -4.45
C ILE A 132 16.29 16.70 -5.81
N LYS A 133 15.34 17.48 -6.34
CA LYS A 133 14.60 17.17 -7.58
C LYS A 133 15.47 17.02 -8.82
N ASP A 134 16.61 17.71 -8.86
CA ASP A 134 17.55 17.70 -9.98
C ASP A 134 18.68 16.66 -9.81
N MET A 135 18.75 15.97 -8.66
CA MET A 135 19.70 14.87 -8.43
C MET A 135 19.29 13.60 -9.19
N LEU A 136 20.29 12.81 -9.54
CA LEU A 136 20.03 11.49 -10.13
C LEU A 136 19.54 10.52 -9.06
N VAL A 137 18.51 9.74 -9.38
CA VAL A 137 17.88 8.84 -8.42
C VAL A 137 18.85 7.78 -7.90
N HIS A 138 19.83 7.35 -8.71
CA HIS A 138 20.81 6.34 -8.27
C HIS A 138 21.77 6.85 -7.18
N ASP A 139 21.99 8.16 -7.07
CA ASP A 139 22.87 8.78 -6.08
C ASP A 139 22.21 8.96 -4.69
N LEU A 140 20.90 8.72 -4.59
CA LEU A 140 20.14 8.94 -3.37
C LEU A 140 20.35 7.82 -2.34
N SER A 141 20.22 8.17 -1.05
CA SER A 141 20.10 7.19 0.03
C SER A 141 18.83 6.34 -0.09
N GLY A 142 18.76 5.20 0.60
CA GLY A 142 17.57 4.33 0.59
C GLY A 142 16.29 5.06 1.01
N GLY A 143 16.36 5.86 2.09
CA GLY A 143 15.21 6.64 2.57
C GLY A 143 14.79 7.75 1.58
N GLN A 144 15.76 8.45 0.96
CA GLN A 144 15.46 9.42 -0.08
C GLN A 144 14.80 8.76 -1.30
N LYS A 145 15.35 7.63 -1.77
CA LYS A 145 14.74 6.83 -2.85
C LYS A 145 13.30 6.48 -2.55
N GLN A 146 13.02 5.98 -1.36
CA GLN A 146 11.67 5.58 -0.97
C GLN A 146 10.70 6.77 -1.00
N ARG A 147 11.10 7.93 -0.46
CA ARG A 147 10.28 9.16 -0.51
C ARG A 147 10.04 9.64 -1.95
N VAL A 148 11.01 9.54 -2.83
CA VAL A 148 10.86 9.88 -4.26
C VAL A 148 9.87 8.95 -4.95
N TRP A 149 9.91 7.64 -4.66
CA TRP A 149 8.94 6.69 -5.20
C TRP A 149 7.52 6.95 -4.68
N ILE A 150 7.40 7.36 -3.41
CA ILE A 150 6.10 7.79 -2.87
C ILE A 150 5.64 9.08 -3.58
N ALA A 151 6.54 10.06 -3.80
CA ALA A 151 6.22 11.27 -4.57
C ALA A 151 5.68 10.94 -5.96
N MET A 152 6.27 9.96 -6.65
CA MET A 152 5.81 9.49 -7.95
C MET A 152 4.36 9.00 -7.88
N VAL A 153 4.03 8.14 -6.90
CA VAL A 153 2.66 7.65 -6.71
C VAL A 153 1.69 8.78 -6.33
N LEU A 154 2.12 9.75 -5.52
CA LEU A 154 1.30 10.93 -5.17
C LEU A 154 1.04 11.83 -6.37
N ALA A 155 2.03 12.01 -7.25
CA ALA A 155 1.87 12.79 -8.48
C ALA A 155 0.80 12.21 -9.41
N GLN A 156 0.48 10.94 -9.30
CA GLN A 156 -0.62 10.31 -10.03
C GLN A 156 -2.00 10.82 -9.58
N GLN A 157 -2.14 11.44 -8.40
CA GLN A 157 -3.40 12.01 -7.87
C GLN A 157 -4.58 11.04 -7.89
N THR A 158 -4.35 9.82 -7.44
CA THR A 158 -5.39 8.80 -7.35
C THR A 158 -6.07 8.82 -5.98
N ASN A 159 -7.35 8.42 -5.92
CA ASN A 159 -8.08 8.31 -4.65
C ASN A 159 -7.72 7.06 -3.85
N THR A 160 -7.01 6.11 -4.44
CA THR A 160 -6.60 4.85 -3.82
C THR A 160 -5.13 4.59 -4.09
N ILE A 161 -4.36 4.33 -3.05
CA ILE A 161 -2.93 4.02 -3.12
C ILE A 161 -2.70 2.63 -2.55
N LEU A 162 -2.02 1.79 -3.32
CA LEU A 162 -1.62 0.44 -2.94
C LEU A 162 -0.09 0.37 -2.83
N LEU A 163 0.44 0.03 -1.66
CA LEU A 163 1.88 0.06 -1.36
C LEU A 163 2.36 -1.33 -0.91
N ASP A 164 3.26 -1.92 -1.68
CA ASP A 164 3.85 -3.23 -1.37
C ASP A 164 5.13 -3.03 -0.57
N GLU A 165 5.07 -3.14 0.76
CA GLU A 165 6.15 -2.99 1.72
C GLU A 165 6.88 -1.62 1.65
N PRO A 166 6.17 -0.49 1.84
CA PRO A 166 6.74 0.84 1.64
C PRO A 166 7.82 1.24 2.67
N THR A 167 8.01 0.47 3.73
CA THR A 167 8.97 0.75 4.81
C THR A 167 10.15 -0.21 4.84
N THR A 168 10.20 -1.19 3.92
CA THR A 168 11.29 -2.19 3.88
C THR A 168 12.62 -1.52 3.50
N TYR A 169 13.71 -1.98 4.12
CA TYR A 169 15.08 -1.44 3.99
C TYR A 169 15.30 -0.02 4.55
N LEU A 170 14.33 0.54 5.28
CA LEU A 170 14.49 1.82 5.97
C LEU A 170 14.85 1.59 7.45
N ASP A 171 15.63 2.50 8.02
CA ASP A 171 15.78 2.59 9.47
C ASP A 171 14.48 3.07 10.14
N ILE A 172 14.39 2.91 11.46
CA ILE A 172 13.19 3.20 12.23
C ILE A 172 12.69 4.64 12.01
N GLY A 173 13.61 5.63 11.97
CA GLY A 173 13.24 7.03 11.78
C GLY A 173 12.54 7.25 10.44
N HIS A 174 13.15 6.77 9.35
CA HIS A 174 12.60 6.89 8.01
C HIS A 174 11.30 6.06 7.82
N GLN A 175 11.16 4.89 8.50
CA GLN A 175 9.89 4.15 8.50
C GLN A 175 8.76 4.99 9.09
N LEU A 176 9.00 5.63 10.24
CA LEU A 176 8.02 6.49 10.89
C LEU A 176 7.65 7.70 10.03
N GLU A 177 8.64 8.38 9.41
CA GLU A 177 8.38 9.50 8.51
C GLU A 177 7.43 9.11 7.35
N VAL A 178 7.66 7.94 6.74
CA VAL A 178 6.80 7.42 5.67
C VAL A 178 5.39 7.13 6.18
N LEU A 179 5.26 6.46 7.33
CA LEU A 179 3.95 6.10 7.89
C LEU A 179 3.16 7.33 8.36
N GLU A 180 3.82 8.33 8.95
CA GLU A 180 3.19 9.61 9.31
C GLU A 180 2.73 10.38 8.06
N LEU A 181 3.54 10.42 7.00
CA LEU A 181 3.13 11.02 5.72
C LEU A 181 1.87 10.35 5.17
N LEU A 182 1.84 9.00 5.12
CA LEU A 182 0.66 8.27 4.64
C LEU A 182 -0.57 8.49 5.54
N SER A 183 -0.38 8.55 6.86
CA SER A 183 -1.45 8.88 7.81
C SER A 183 -1.99 10.30 7.59
N LYS A 184 -1.11 11.29 7.38
CA LYS A 184 -1.49 12.67 7.04
C LYS A 184 -2.33 12.72 5.77
N LEU A 185 -1.86 12.09 4.69
CA LEU A 185 -2.58 12.04 3.41
C LEU A 185 -3.97 11.40 3.54
N ASN A 186 -4.09 10.31 4.30
CA ASN A 186 -5.40 9.71 4.55
C ASN A 186 -6.34 10.67 5.28
N LYS A 187 -5.85 11.36 6.34
CA LYS A 187 -6.68 12.25 7.16
C LYS A 187 -7.08 13.53 6.42
N GLU A 188 -6.13 14.16 5.72
CA GLU A 188 -6.32 15.46 5.08
C GLU A 188 -6.96 15.33 3.70
N GLU A 189 -6.52 14.36 2.88
CA GLU A 189 -6.96 14.18 1.49
C GLU A 189 -8.05 13.09 1.35
N GLN A 190 -8.43 12.44 2.46
CA GLN A 190 -9.40 11.32 2.45
C GLN A 190 -9.02 10.19 1.49
N GLN A 191 -7.71 9.98 1.26
CA GLN A 191 -7.22 8.91 0.40
C GLN A 191 -7.45 7.54 1.03
N THR A 192 -7.80 6.56 0.21
CA THR A 192 -7.79 5.16 0.63
C THR A 192 -6.39 4.61 0.44
N ILE A 193 -5.81 4.07 1.49
CA ILE A 193 -4.45 3.50 1.46
C ILE A 193 -4.51 2.03 1.84
N VAL A 194 -3.90 1.18 1.02
CA VAL A 194 -3.70 -0.23 1.34
C VAL A 194 -2.22 -0.52 1.31
N MET A 195 -1.65 -1.02 2.39
CA MET A 195 -0.23 -1.31 2.44
C MET A 195 0.07 -2.67 3.06
N VAL A 196 1.10 -3.32 2.56
CA VAL A 196 1.69 -4.50 3.19
C VAL A 196 2.72 -4.03 4.20
N LEU A 197 2.60 -4.45 5.45
CA LEU A 197 3.60 -4.21 6.48
C LEU A 197 4.04 -5.53 7.12
N HIS A 198 5.28 -5.52 7.66
CA HIS A 198 5.83 -6.65 8.43
C HIS A 198 5.80 -6.39 9.94
N ASP A 199 5.95 -5.13 10.35
CA ASP A 199 5.91 -4.75 11.76
C ASP A 199 4.48 -4.68 12.27
N ILE A 200 4.19 -5.48 13.29
CA ILE A 200 2.87 -5.62 13.90
C ILE A 200 2.46 -4.33 14.62
N ASN A 201 3.40 -3.65 15.27
CA ASN A 201 3.13 -2.43 16.01
C ASN A 201 2.89 -1.24 15.07
N HIS A 202 3.63 -1.17 13.96
CA HIS A 202 3.32 -0.21 12.90
C HIS A 202 1.94 -0.47 12.28
N ALA A 203 1.60 -1.73 12.00
CA ALA A 203 0.28 -2.11 11.51
C ALA A 203 -0.83 -1.70 12.48
N SER A 204 -0.60 -1.92 13.78
CA SER A 204 -1.55 -1.55 14.83
C SER A 204 -1.78 -0.04 14.92
N ARG A 205 -0.68 0.75 14.90
CA ARG A 205 -0.72 2.20 15.10
C ARG A 205 -1.27 2.97 13.90
N TYR A 206 -0.92 2.53 12.68
CA TYR A 206 -1.17 3.29 11.46
C TYR A 206 -2.32 2.75 10.59
N SER A 207 -3.11 1.79 11.06
CA SER A 207 -4.25 1.30 10.29
C SER A 207 -5.59 1.52 10.98
N ASP A 208 -6.62 1.65 10.16
CA ASP A 208 -8.02 1.58 10.58
C ASP A 208 -8.56 0.16 10.48
N TRP A 209 -8.01 -0.63 9.53
CA TRP A 209 -8.44 -1.97 9.20
C TRP A 209 -7.24 -2.88 8.90
N ILE A 210 -7.24 -4.08 9.41
CA ILE A 210 -6.19 -5.07 9.16
C ILE A 210 -6.81 -6.29 8.49
N ILE A 211 -6.16 -6.76 7.42
CA ILE A 211 -6.43 -8.05 6.78
C ILE A 211 -5.27 -8.98 7.12
N ALA A 212 -5.51 -9.90 8.02
CA ALA A 212 -4.54 -10.92 8.42
C ALA A 212 -4.60 -12.12 7.47
N MET A 213 -3.46 -12.46 6.86
CA MET A 213 -3.36 -13.53 5.87
C MET A 213 -2.48 -14.68 6.36
N LYS A 214 -2.92 -15.91 6.09
CA LYS A 214 -2.17 -17.14 6.34
C LYS A 214 -2.38 -18.12 5.18
N GLU A 215 -1.32 -18.72 4.66
CA GLU A 215 -1.36 -19.82 3.67
C GLU A 215 -2.26 -19.54 2.45
N GLY A 216 -2.17 -18.34 1.88
CA GLY A 216 -2.94 -17.95 0.70
C GLY A 216 -4.41 -17.63 0.97
N LYS A 217 -4.80 -17.43 2.23
CA LYS A 217 -6.17 -17.11 2.63
C LYS A 217 -6.22 -15.91 3.56
N VAL A 218 -7.33 -15.19 3.52
CA VAL A 218 -7.69 -14.26 4.59
C VAL A 218 -8.05 -15.11 5.81
N PHE A 219 -7.25 -14.98 6.86
CA PHE A 219 -7.45 -15.68 8.12
C PHE A 219 -8.47 -14.94 9.00
N LYS A 220 -8.26 -13.62 9.14
CA LYS A 220 -9.15 -12.74 9.90
C LYS A 220 -9.03 -11.31 9.40
N GLU A 221 -10.09 -10.53 9.51
CA GLU A 221 -10.06 -9.09 9.23
C GLU A 221 -10.83 -8.31 10.29
N GLY A 222 -10.43 -7.06 10.53
CA GLY A 222 -11.05 -6.23 11.56
C GLY A 222 -10.23 -5.00 11.89
N SER A 223 -10.64 -4.29 12.96
CA SER A 223 -9.87 -3.20 13.52
C SER A 223 -8.55 -3.71 14.14
N PRO A 224 -7.55 -2.84 14.38
CA PRO A 224 -6.34 -3.24 15.10
C PRO A 224 -6.65 -3.96 16.43
N LYS A 225 -7.69 -3.53 17.16
CA LYS A 225 -8.10 -4.15 18.45
C LYS A 225 -8.62 -5.58 18.27
N ASP A 226 -9.21 -5.91 17.11
CA ASP A 226 -9.74 -7.24 16.82
C ASP A 226 -8.67 -8.21 16.35
N ILE A 227 -7.58 -7.69 15.75
CA ILE A 227 -6.55 -8.49 15.08
C ILE A 227 -5.29 -8.62 15.93
N ILE A 228 -4.86 -7.54 16.61
CA ILE A 228 -3.63 -7.56 17.41
C ILE A 228 -3.96 -8.06 18.82
N THR A 229 -4.17 -9.37 18.89
CA THR A 229 -4.39 -10.12 20.14
C THR A 229 -3.40 -11.27 20.24
N SER A 230 -3.11 -11.75 21.45
CA SER A 230 -2.15 -12.85 21.68
C SER A 230 -2.54 -14.09 20.89
N GLU A 231 -3.83 -14.42 20.83
CA GLU A 231 -4.36 -15.60 20.13
C GLU A 231 -4.16 -15.47 18.62
N VAL A 232 -4.50 -14.32 18.02
CA VAL A 232 -4.38 -14.10 16.57
C VAL A 232 -2.92 -14.09 16.15
N ILE A 233 -2.03 -13.43 16.93
CA ILE A 233 -0.60 -13.38 16.64
C ILE A 233 0.02 -14.77 16.76
N GLN A 234 -0.34 -15.54 17.78
CA GLN A 234 0.14 -16.91 17.93
C GLN A 234 -0.33 -17.79 16.76
N GLU A 235 -1.58 -17.68 16.36
CA GLU A 235 -2.10 -18.45 15.21
C GLU A 235 -1.42 -18.06 13.89
N LEU A 236 -1.16 -16.77 13.66
CA LEU A 236 -0.54 -16.29 12.43
C LEU A 236 0.95 -16.64 12.34
N TYR A 237 1.69 -16.38 13.40
CA TYR A 237 3.17 -16.40 13.38
C TYR A 237 3.78 -17.54 14.19
N GLY A 238 2.99 -18.26 14.99
CA GLY A 238 3.48 -19.34 15.85
C GLY A 238 4.25 -18.85 17.08
N VAL A 239 4.14 -17.57 17.43
CA VAL A 239 4.82 -16.95 18.56
C VAL A 239 3.82 -16.52 19.63
N LYS A 240 4.19 -16.70 20.90
CA LYS A 240 3.43 -16.14 22.03
C LYS A 240 3.81 -14.66 22.18
N THR A 241 2.87 -13.83 22.55
CA THR A 241 3.12 -12.40 22.77
C THR A 241 2.26 -11.87 23.91
N GLN A 242 2.79 -10.85 24.60
CA GLN A 242 2.03 -10.05 25.52
C GLN A 242 1.55 -8.80 24.82
N ILE A 243 0.28 -8.49 24.96
CA ILE A 243 -0.34 -7.29 24.40
C ILE A 243 -0.57 -6.29 25.53
N ILE A 244 -0.10 -5.07 25.33
CA ILE A 244 -0.42 -3.91 26.16
C ILE A 244 -1.20 -2.90 25.34
N PHE A 245 -1.93 -2.00 25.99
CA PHE A 245 -2.70 -0.99 25.28
C PHE A 245 -2.01 0.37 25.40
N ASP A 246 -1.58 0.91 24.28
CA ASP A 246 -1.06 2.28 24.18
C ASP A 246 -2.25 3.26 24.21
N LYS A 247 -2.35 4.01 25.33
CA LYS A 247 -3.42 5.00 25.51
C LYS A 247 -3.22 6.25 24.66
N GLU A 248 -1.99 6.62 24.35
CA GLU A 248 -1.65 7.81 23.58
C GLU A 248 -2.07 7.63 22.10
N HIS A 249 -1.77 6.47 21.54
CA HIS A 249 -2.10 6.15 20.14
C HIS A 249 -3.39 5.33 20.00
N ASN A 250 -4.07 4.99 21.12
CA ASN A 250 -5.33 4.24 21.16
C ASN A 250 -5.28 2.90 20.43
N CYS A 251 -4.16 2.18 20.50
CA CYS A 251 -3.93 0.92 19.81
C CYS A 251 -3.28 -0.14 20.70
N PRO A 252 -3.49 -1.45 20.42
CA PRO A 252 -2.75 -2.53 21.06
C PRO A 252 -1.30 -2.57 20.55
N VAL A 253 -0.37 -2.96 21.42
CA VAL A 253 1.05 -3.06 21.15
C VAL A 253 1.56 -4.43 21.58
N CYS A 254 2.24 -5.16 20.69
CA CYS A 254 2.98 -6.36 21.04
C CYS A 254 4.24 -5.96 21.80
N PHE A 255 4.30 -6.31 23.08
CA PHE A 255 5.38 -5.92 23.98
C PHE A 255 6.51 -6.94 24.02
N SER A 256 6.22 -8.23 23.94
CA SER A 256 7.22 -9.33 23.96
C SER A 256 6.83 -10.42 22.97
N TYR A 257 7.82 -11.21 22.57
CA TYR A 257 7.66 -12.36 21.71
C TYR A 257 8.43 -13.54 22.28
N ASP A 258 7.78 -14.71 22.41
CA ASP A 258 8.35 -15.97 22.84
C ASP A 258 7.95 -17.09 21.86
N LEU A 259 8.79 -18.12 21.68
CA LEU A 259 8.52 -19.30 20.83
C LEU A 259 7.66 -20.33 21.53
#